data_207ab8fc8bfe2f1fc01a0c755c748bd1
#
_entry.id   207ab8fc8bfe2f1fc01a0c755c748bd1
#
_cell.length_a   1.000
_cell.length_b   1.000
_cell.length_c   1.000
_cell.angle_alpha   90.00
_cell.angle_beta   90.00
_cell.angle_gamma   90.00
#
_symmetry.space_group_name_H-M   'P 1'
#
loop_
_entity.id
_entity.type
_entity.pdbx_description
1 polymer ?
#
loop_
_entity_poly.entity_id
_entity_poly.type
_entity_poly.pdbx_seq_one_letter_code
_entity_poly.pdbx_strand_id
1 'polypeptide(L)'
;MDRKQRLEQFLEILEKREKPLPTTKPFISIVTIYDELNEAQWMADFLASLPKVEEGVFELILCKCVPATGQKPEPKAPEIRNGIMTHYVTFPYAEWSFADARNVAATAASGDWILALDTDEVLMQSQAEILLGVCKTAPKNIGAYSVNIYSQVGYNVNFEKAPVTRLYRNIPNVFYSCAIHETVMFSMNDLGLGHEESEISVFHNGYAANQDVLISKLERNLEMLGREYARYKHSHIKEYMKVHLFRTVFELQRLQDEKEHRETTSGHDGASREALDYLSRVAARIAA
;
A
#
# COMPACT_ATOMS: atom_id res chain seq x y z
N MET A 1 6.42 17.02 -11.07
CA MET A 1 7.79 16.67 -10.62
C MET A 1 8.15 15.38 -11.33
N ASP A 2 9.29 15.35 -12.03
CA ASP A 2 9.69 14.13 -12.74
C ASP A 2 10.27 13.09 -11.77
N ARG A 3 10.47 11.84 -12.26
CA ARG A 3 11.00 10.73 -11.45
C ARG A 3 12.38 11.06 -10.85
N LYS A 4 13.21 11.81 -11.58
CA LYS A 4 14.56 12.19 -11.15
C LYS A 4 14.49 13.16 -9.97
N GLN A 5 13.62 14.17 -10.03
CA GLN A 5 13.41 15.13 -8.95
C GLN A 5 12.84 14.47 -7.70
N ARG A 6 11.96 13.45 -7.84
CA ARG A 6 11.45 12.69 -6.71
C ARG A 6 12.53 11.84 -6.06
N LEU A 7 13.37 11.21 -6.87
CA LEU A 7 14.51 10.43 -6.38
C LEU A 7 15.52 11.31 -5.66
N GLU A 8 15.84 12.49 -6.20
CA GLU A 8 16.73 13.45 -5.57
C GLU A 8 16.16 13.95 -4.22
N GLN A 9 14.88 14.27 -4.16
CA GLN A 9 14.21 14.64 -2.92
C GLN A 9 14.20 13.49 -1.89
N PHE A 10 14.01 12.28 -2.35
CA PHE A 10 14.09 11.06 -1.55
C PHE A 10 15.50 10.83 -0.99
N LEU A 11 16.54 10.98 -1.82
CA LEU A 11 17.94 10.86 -1.40
C LEU A 11 18.33 11.96 -0.41
N GLU A 12 17.83 13.17 -0.60
CA GLU A 12 18.05 14.30 0.32
C GLU A 12 17.42 14.05 1.70
N ILE A 13 16.25 13.40 1.74
CA ILE A 13 15.62 12.94 3.00
C ILE A 13 16.46 11.85 3.66
N LEU A 14 17.06 10.95 2.86
CA LEU A 14 17.93 9.88 3.37
C LEU A 14 19.23 10.43 3.99
N GLU A 15 19.86 11.39 3.34
CA GLU A 15 21.13 11.96 3.78
C GLU A 15 21.02 12.79 5.07
N LYS A 16 19.85 13.42 5.30
CA LYS A 16 19.62 14.26 6.48
C LYS A 16 19.26 13.49 7.77
N ARG A 17 19.25 12.15 7.74
CA ARG A 17 18.86 11.33 8.89
C ARG A 17 20.06 11.06 9.80
N GLU A 18 20.06 11.66 10.99
CA GLU A 18 20.72 11.09 12.15
C GLU A 18 19.88 9.89 12.61
N LYS A 19 20.36 8.66 12.37
CA LYS A 19 19.75 7.45 12.91
C LYS A 19 20.04 7.39 14.41
N PRO A 20 19.04 7.42 15.30
CA PRO A 20 19.25 6.90 16.62
C PRO A 20 19.53 5.40 16.46
N LEU A 21 20.70 4.95 16.91
CA LEU A 21 21.06 3.54 16.90
C LEU A 21 20.18 2.82 17.93
N PRO A 22 19.31 1.88 17.55
CA PRO A 22 18.69 0.98 18.49
C PRO A 22 19.80 0.17 19.16
N THR A 23 19.67 -0.10 20.44
CA THR A 23 20.61 -0.93 21.20
C THR A 23 20.67 -2.38 20.67
N THR A 24 19.63 -2.82 19.99
CA THR A 24 19.55 -4.08 19.24
C THR A 24 18.88 -3.82 17.88
N LYS A 25 19.45 -4.40 16.81
CA LYS A 25 18.86 -4.30 15.47
C LYS A 25 17.57 -5.14 15.43
N PRO A 26 16.40 -4.57 15.10
CA PRO A 26 15.18 -5.34 14.93
C PRO A 26 15.32 -6.33 13.77
N PHE A 27 14.57 -7.43 13.85
CA PHE A 27 14.59 -8.42 12.77
C PHE A 27 13.58 -8.09 11.68
N ILE A 28 12.44 -7.53 12.05
CA ILE A 28 11.36 -7.14 11.11
C ILE A 28 10.91 -5.72 11.40
N SER A 29 10.83 -4.91 10.35
CA SER A 29 10.23 -3.58 10.38
C SER A 29 8.80 -3.68 9.86
N ILE A 30 7.81 -3.42 10.71
CA ILE A 30 6.43 -3.21 10.29
C ILE A 30 6.31 -1.77 9.81
N VAL A 31 5.89 -1.58 8.56
CA VAL A 31 5.84 -0.26 7.91
C VAL A 31 4.39 0.06 7.54
N THR A 32 3.90 1.19 8.03
CA THR A 32 2.53 1.66 7.78
C THR A 32 2.55 3.10 7.30
N ILE A 33 1.81 3.37 6.23
CA ILE A 33 1.55 4.72 5.73
C ILE A 33 0.12 5.11 6.13
N TYR A 34 -0.12 6.36 6.48
CA TYR A 34 -1.45 6.83 6.85
C TYR A 34 -1.68 8.31 6.57
N ASP A 35 -2.93 8.66 6.28
CA ASP A 35 -3.43 10.02 6.24
C ASP A 35 -4.26 10.29 7.50
N GLU A 36 -3.82 11.26 8.31
CA GLU A 36 -4.46 11.56 9.60
C GLU A 36 -5.94 11.96 9.47
N LEU A 37 -6.32 12.58 8.36
CA LEU A 37 -7.68 13.05 8.16
C LEU A 37 -8.67 11.90 7.89
N ASN A 38 -8.19 10.86 7.18
CA ASN A 38 -9.05 9.77 6.71
C ASN A 38 -8.89 8.47 7.52
N GLU A 39 -7.75 8.28 8.19
CA GLU A 39 -7.36 6.99 8.77
C GLU A 39 -7.12 7.01 10.28
N ALA A 40 -7.26 8.18 10.93
CA ALA A 40 -7.04 8.30 12.39
C ALA A 40 -7.91 7.33 13.22
N GLN A 41 -9.11 7.03 12.73
CA GLN A 41 -10.03 6.10 13.38
C GLN A 41 -9.50 4.65 13.42
N TRP A 42 -8.70 4.25 12.41
CA TRP A 42 -8.14 2.90 12.30
C TRP A 42 -6.85 2.74 13.08
N MET A 43 -6.12 3.82 13.29
CA MET A 43 -4.80 3.81 13.92
C MET A 43 -4.80 3.20 15.32
N ALA A 44 -5.83 3.47 16.13
CA ALA A 44 -5.92 2.91 17.47
C ALA A 44 -6.07 1.38 17.45
N ASP A 45 -6.95 0.88 16.58
CA ASP A 45 -7.21 -0.56 16.43
C ASP A 45 -6.00 -1.26 15.81
N PHE A 46 -5.38 -0.65 14.80
CA PHE A 46 -4.13 -1.12 14.22
C PHE A 46 -3.04 -1.30 15.28
N LEU A 47 -2.76 -0.26 16.07
CA LEU A 47 -1.74 -0.32 17.12
C LEU A 47 -2.07 -1.35 18.21
N ALA A 48 -3.35 -1.53 18.54
CA ALA A 48 -3.80 -2.53 19.51
C ALA A 48 -3.67 -3.96 18.95
N SER A 49 -3.74 -4.15 17.64
CA SER A 49 -3.66 -5.44 16.96
C SER A 49 -2.24 -5.96 16.79
N LEU A 50 -1.23 -5.09 16.95
CA LEU A 50 0.16 -5.50 16.74
C LEU A 50 0.57 -6.60 17.72
N PRO A 51 1.25 -7.66 17.23
CA PRO A 51 1.64 -8.78 18.05
C PRO A 51 2.60 -8.37 19.18
N LYS A 52 2.41 -8.96 20.36
CA LYS A 52 3.36 -8.84 21.46
C LYS A 52 4.49 -9.84 21.22
N VAL A 53 5.68 -9.33 21.06
CA VAL A 53 6.91 -10.11 20.83
C VAL A 53 8.00 -9.65 21.80
N GLU A 54 9.10 -10.39 21.87
CA GLU A 54 10.28 -9.96 22.61
C GLU A 54 10.79 -8.61 22.07
N GLU A 55 11.32 -7.78 22.97
CA GLU A 55 11.91 -6.49 22.62
C GLU A 55 13.02 -6.65 21.57
N GLY A 56 13.02 -5.80 20.56
CA GLY A 56 13.99 -5.83 19.48
C GLY A 56 13.69 -6.82 18.36
N VAL A 57 12.62 -7.61 18.43
CA VAL A 57 12.19 -8.46 17.31
C VAL A 57 11.50 -7.63 16.24
N PHE A 58 10.58 -6.75 16.63
CA PHE A 58 9.89 -5.83 15.74
C PHE A 58 10.26 -4.37 16.04
N GLU A 59 10.25 -3.57 14.98
CA GLU A 59 10.08 -2.13 15.06
C GLU A 59 8.88 -1.71 14.23
N LEU A 60 8.31 -0.56 14.53
CA LEU A 60 7.18 0.02 13.83
C LEU A 60 7.59 1.35 13.19
N ILE A 61 7.31 1.50 11.91
CA ILE A 61 7.51 2.75 11.17
C ILE A 61 6.12 3.31 10.81
N LEU A 62 5.76 4.43 11.41
CA LEU A 62 4.53 5.15 11.11
C LEU A 62 4.85 6.34 10.20
N CYS A 63 4.43 6.27 8.95
CA CYS A 63 4.62 7.33 7.99
C CYS A 63 3.35 8.12 7.78
N LYS A 64 3.32 9.34 8.36
CA LYS A 64 2.22 10.29 8.16
C LYS A 64 2.36 10.96 6.79
N CYS A 65 1.34 10.79 5.95
CA CYS A 65 1.27 11.42 4.64
C CYS A 65 0.50 12.73 4.75
N VAL A 66 1.08 13.84 4.26
CA VAL A 66 0.48 15.17 4.35
C VAL A 66 0.59 15.90 3.02
N PRO A 67 -0.42 16.69 2.60
CA PRO A 67 -0.28 17.57 1.46
C PRO A 67 0.89 18.54 1.65
N ALA A 68 1.67 18.77 0.61
CA ALA A 68 2.79 19.72 0.65
C ALA A 68 2.27 21.16 0.70
N THR A 69 2.19 21.72 1.90
CA THR A 69 1.70 23.09 2.16
C THR A 69 2.82 24.11 2.31
N GLY A 70 4.08 23.71 2.07
CA GLY A 70 5.26 24.54 2.30
C GLY A 70 5.72 24.61 3.76
N GLN A 71 4.94 24.14 4.72
CA GLN A 71 5.39 23.97 6.10
C GLN A 71 6.15 22.66 6.26
N LYS A 72 7.35 22.71 6.84
CA LYS A 72 8.06 21.50 7.20
C LYS A 72 7.36 20.84 8.40
N PRO A 73 7.01 19.54 8.28
CA PRO A 73 6.47 18.82 9.43
C PRO A 73 7.49 18.75 10.55
N GLU A 74 7.02 18.92 11.79
CA GLU A 74 7.89 18.78 12.95
C GLU A 74 8.28 17.30 13.12
N PRO A 75 9.59 17.01 13.30
CA PRO A 75 10.05 15.65 13.56
C PRO A 75 9.53 15.18 14.93
N LYS A 76 8.98 13.98 14.97
CA LYS A 76 8.61 13.33 16.22
C LYS A 76 9.71 12.32 16.62
N ALA A 77 10.15 12.40 17.90
CA ALA A 77 11.14 11.46 18.42
C ALA A 77 10.57 10.04 18.46
N PRO A 78 11.41 9.01 18.27
CA PRO A 78 11.01 7.62 18.47
C PRO A 78 10.54 7.38 19.91
N GLU A 79 9.58 6.47 20.07
CA GLU A 79 9.07 6.06 21.38
C GLU A 79 8.80 4.55 21.41
N ILE A 80 8.73 3.97 22.62
CA ILE A 80 8.31 2.58 22.79
C ILE A 80 6.80 2.55 23.00
N ARG A 81 6.09 1.81 22.12
CA ARG A 81 4.66 1.53 22.24
C ARG A 81 4.44 0.02 22.31
N ASN A 82 3.77 -0.44 23.35
CA ASN A 82 3.46 -1.86 23.54
C ASN A 82 4.71 -2.78 23.43
N GLY A 83 5.90 -2.30 23.86
CA GLY A 83 7.16 -3.03 23.73
C GLY A 83 7.82 -2.95 22.34
N ILE A 84 7.24 -2.24 21.39
CA ILE A 84 7.77 -2.06 20.03
C ILE A 84 8.34 -0.64 19.87
N MET A 85 9.61 -0.55 19.45
CA MET A 85 10.23 0.72 19.09
C MET A 85 9.48 1.30 17.90
N THR A 86 8.90 2.48 18.06
CA THR A 86 8.08 3.16 17.05
C THR A 86 8.80 4.40 16.55
N HIS A 87 9.01 4.45 15.25
CA HIS A 87 9.61 5.57 14.54
C HIS A 87 8.54 6.34 13.75
N TYR A 88 8.69 7.65 13.68
CA TYR A 88 7.76 8.53 12.99
C TYR A 88 8.45 9.16 11.78
N VAL A 89 7.79 9.05 10.64
CA VAL A 89 8.21 9.63 9.37
C VAL A 89 7.09 10.52 8.86
N THR A 90 7.43 11.59 8.16
CA THR A 90 6.43 12.39 7.47
C THR A 90 6.76 12.43 5.98
N PHE A 91 5.77 12.14 5.16
CA PHE A 91 5.85 12.23 3.71
C PHE A 91 4.99 13.39 3.20
N PRO A 92 5.58 14.54 2.85
CA PRO A 92 4.87 15.62 2.19
C PRO A 92 4.69 15.28 0.71
N TYR A 93 3.46 15.30 0.21
CA TYR A 93 3.16 14.99 -1.19
C TYR A 93 2.52 16.18 -1.92
N ALA A 94 2.98 16.44 -3.14
CA ALA A 94 2.32 17.34 -4.09
C ALA A 94 1.29 16.59 -4.94
N GLU A 95 1.60 15.34 -5.26
CA GLU A 95 0.75 14.40 -5.95
C GLU A 95 0.82 13.07 -5.20
N TRP A 96 -0.35 12.47 -4.92
CA TRP A 96 -0.40 11.22 -4.15
C TRP A 96 0.22 10.06 -4.90
N SER A 97 1.05 9.29 -4.20
CA SER A 97 1.68 8.07 -4.68
C SER A 97 1.89 7.12 -3.50
N PHE A 98 1.24 5.97 -3.54
CA PHE A 98 1.44 4.93 -2.53
C PHE A 98 2.87 4.40 -2.54
N ALA A 99 3.47 4.21 -3.72
CA ALA A 99 4.86 3.76 -3.83
C ALA A 99 5.83 4.76 -3.19
N ASP A 100 5.68 6.06 -3.45
CA ASP A 100 6.58 7.07 -2.90
C ASP A 100 6.44 7.13 -1.36
N ALA A 101 5.20 7.06 -0.85
CA ALA A 101 4.93 7.03 0.59
C ALA A 101 5.58 5.81 1.27
N ARG A 102 5.40 4.59 0.70
CA ARG A 102 6.02 3.37 1.23
C ARG A 102 7.54 3.39 1.11
N ASN A 103 8.09 3.93 0.01
CA ASN A 103 9.53 4.08 -0.15
C ASN A 103 10.12 5.02 0.89
N VAL A 104 9.48 6.17 1.15
CA VAL A 104 9.91 7.09 2.21
C VAL A 104 9.82 6.42 3.58
N ALA A 105 8.73 5.72 3.87
CA ALA A 105 8.58 4.98 5.11
C ALA A 105 9.68 3.91 5.29
N ALA A 106 9.95 3.13 4.25
CA ALA A 106 10.96 2.07 4.25
C ALA A 106 12.38 2.59 4.54
N THR A 107 12.68 3.87 4.25
CA THR A 107 14.00 4.45 4.59
C THR A 107 14.29 4.47 6.08
N ALA A 108 13.24 4.42 6.91
CA ALA A 108 13.35 4.38 8.36
C ALA A 108 13.55 2.96 8.90
N ALA A 109 13.20 1.97 8.09
CA ALA A 109 13.29 0.57 8.48
C ALA A 109 14.74 0.15 8.66
N SER A 110 15.03 -0.52 9.77
CA SER A 110 16.35 -1.05 10.10
C SER A 110 16.37 -2.58 10.20
N GLY A 111 15.21 -3.23 10.21
CA GLY A 111 15.06 -4.67 10.20
C GLY A 111 15.62 -5.34 8.94
N ASP A 112 15.87 -6.63 9.01
CA ASP A 112 16.31 -7.42 7.84
C ASP A 112 15.17 -7.65 6.84
N TRP A 113 13.93 -7.59 7.33
CA TRP A 113 12.71 -7.73 6.57
C TRP A 113 11.78 -6.54 6.81
N ILE A 114 11.00 -6.20 5.81
CA ILE A 114 9.91 -5.23 5.90
C ILE A 114 8.59 -5.95 5.67
N LEU A 115 7.64 -5.77 6.61
CA LEU A 115 6.25 -6.11 6.45
C LEU A 115 5.44 -4.82 6.29
N ALA A 116 4.89 -4.59 5.11
CA ALA A 116 4.03 -3.44 4.85
C ALA A 116 2.58 -3.79 5.22
N LEU A 117 1.97 -2.99 6.10
CA LEU A 117 0.57 -3.11 6.50
C LEU A 117 -0.16 -1.78 6.32
N ASP A 118 -1.44 -1.84 6.00
CA ASP A 118 -2.32 -0.69 6.00
C ASP A 118 -2.98 -0.53 7.38
N THR A 119 -3.49 0.64 7.71
CA THR A 119 -4.05 0.94 9.04
C THR A 119 -5.33 0.18 9.36
N ASP A 120 -6.01 -0.35 8.35
CA ASP A 120 -7.20 -1.20 8.45
C ASP A 120 -6.88 -2.70 8.34
N GLU A 121 -5.58 -3.07 8.36
CA GLU A 121 -5.10 -4.44 8.34
C GLU A 121 -4.64 -4.88 9.75
N VAL A 122 -5.03 -6.09 10.13
CA VAL A 122 -4.77 -6.69 11.45
C VAL A 122 -3.86 -7.90 11.31
N LEU A 123 -2.69 -7.84 11.94
CA LEU A 123 -1.79 -8.99 12.09
C LEU A 123 -2.05 -9.66 13.45
N MET A 124 -2.74 -10.79 13.46
CA MET A 124 -3.06 -11.49 14.70
C MET A 124 -1.81 -12.02 15.41
N GLN A 125 -1.87 -12.15 16.74
CA GLN A 125 -0.77 -12.67 17.57
C GLN A 125 -0.24 -14.03 17.06
N SER A 126 -1.12 -14.94 16.66
CA SER A 126 -0.76 -16.26 16.11
C SER A 126 0.04 -16.19 14.82
N GLN A 127 -0.05 -15.10 14.07
CA GLN A 127 0.68 -14.92 12.81
C GLN A 127 2.12 -14.43 13.02
N ALA A 128 2.45 -13.89 14.19
CA ALA A 128 3.81 -13.44 14.51
C ALA A 128 4.83 -14.57 14.44
N GLU A 129 4.49 -15.75 14.98
CA GLU A 129 5.38 -16.91 14.95
C GLU A 129 5.57 -17.45 13.54
N ILE A 130 4.50 -17.49 12.72
CA ILE A 130 4.56 -17.89 11.31
C ILE A 130 5.44 -16.91 10.53
N LEU A 131 5.22 -15.60 10.71
CA LEU A 131 6.03 -14.54 10.10
C LEU A 131 7.52 -14.68 10.44
N LEU A 132 7.84 -14.88 11.72
CA LEU A 132 9.21 -15.08 12.16
C LEU A 132 9.81 -16.37 11.58
N GLY A 133 9.04 -17.46 11.51
CA GLY A 133 9.44 -18.71 10.89
C GLY A 133 9.79 -18.55 9.42
N VAL A 134 8.90 -17.92 8.65
CA VAL A 134 9.12 -17.61 7.22
C VAL A 134 10.40 -16.81 7.02
N CYS A 135 10.57 -15.71 7.78
CA CYS A 135 11.75 -14.86 7.64
C CYS A 135 13.06 -15.57 8.02
N LYS A 136 13.06 -16.41 9.05
CA LYS A 136 14.26 -17.14 9.53
C LYS A 136 14.68 -18.25 8.57
N THR A 137 13.72 -18.90 7.90
CA THR A 137 13.99 -20.04 7.01
C THR A 137 14.03 -19.65 5.52
N ALA A 138 13.80 -18.40 5.20
CA ALA A 138 13.76 -17.91 3.84
C ALA A 138 15.04 -18.19 3.05
N PRO A 139 14.96 -18.87 1.90
CA PRO A 139 16.12 -19.09 1.03
C PRO A 139 16.75 -17.76 0.59
N LYS A 140 18.06 -17.73 0.39
CA LYS A 140 18.78 -16.48 0.06
C LYS A 140 18.34 -15.86 -1.29
N ASN A 141 17.87 -16.70 -2.21
CA ASN A 141 17.37 -16.27 -3.51
C ASN A 141 15.91 -15.80 -3.49
N ILE A 142 15.20 -15.90 -2.35
CA ILE A 142 13.84 -15.37 -2.19
C ILE A 142 13.92 -14.00 -1.55
N GLY A 143 13.42 -13.01 -2.27
CA GLY A 143 13.43 -11.59 -1.88
C GLY A 143 12.11 -11.12 -1.29
N ALA A 144 10.98 -11.76 -1.65
CA ALA A 144 9.67 -11.34 -1.20
C ALA A 144 8.70 -12.51 -1.04
N TYR A 145 7.66 -12.28 -0.23
CA TYR A 145 6.56 -13.21 0.00
C TYR A 145 5.21 -12.52 -0.16
N SER A 146 4.26 -13.22 -0.78
CA SER A 146 2.85 -12.86 -0.66
C SER A 146 2.31 -13.25 0.70
N VAL A 147 1.55 -12.33 1.28
CA VAL A 147 0.76 -12.49 2.49
C VAL A 147 -0.70 -12.65 2.09
N ASN A 148 -1.43 -13.51 2.75
CA ASN A 148 -2.84 -13.76 2.47
C ASN A 148 -3.69 -12.67 3.15
N ILE A 149 -4.24 -11.75 2.38
CA ILE A 149 -5.16 -10.73 2.89
C ILE A 149 -6.58 -11.31 2.85
N TYR A 150 -7.24 -11.36 4.01
CA TYR A 150 -8.63 -11.78 4.15
C TYR A 150 -9.50 -10.53 4.32
N SER A 151 -10.25 -10.18 3.30
CA SER A 151 -11.17 -9.04 3.31
C SER A 151 -12.61 -9.50 3.50
N GLN A 152 -13.35 -8.86 4.39
CA GLN A 152 -14.77 -9.12 4.54
C GLN A 152 -15.53 -8.58 3.33
N VAL A 153 -16.37 -9.41 2.71
CA VAL A 153 -17.17 -9.05 1.54
C VAL A 153 -18.65 -9.05 1.91
N GLY A 154 -19.28 -7.90 1.77
CA GLY A 154 -20.70 -7.71 2.04
C GLY A 154 -21.04 -7.78 3.54
N TYR A 155 -22.36 -7.87 3.85
CA TYR A 155 -22.88 -7.95 5.22
C TYR A 155 -22.83 -9.37 5.81
N ASN A 156 -22.46 -10.37 5.01
CA ASN A 156 -22.33 -11.77 5.45
C ASN A 156 -20.88 -12.05 5.83
N VAL A 157 -20.67 -13.10 6.65
CA VAL A 157 -19.34 -13.53 7.14
C VAL A 157 -18.56 -14.25 6.03
N ASN A 158 -18.55 -13.68 4.84
CA ASN A 158 -17.75 -14.18 3.72
C ASN A 158 -16.46 -13.39 3.65
N PHE A 159 -15.32 -14.10 3.59
CA PHE A 159 -14.03 -13.51 3.40
C PHE A 159 -13.49 -13.90 2.03
N GLU A 160 -13.02 -12.90 1.28
CA GLU A 160 -12.20 -13.15 0.09
C GLU A 160 -10.74 -13.15 0.49
N LYS A 161 -10.01 -14.16 -0.01
CA LYS A 161 -8.58 -14.31 0.17
C LYS A 161 -7.86 -13.82 -1.08
N ALA A 162 -6.96 -12.87 -0.90
CA ALA A 162 -6.09 -12.38 -1.96
C ALA A 162 -4.61 -12.46 -1.51
N PRO A 163 -3.71 -13.13 -2.25
CA PRO A 163 -2.29 -13.06 -1.99
C PRO A 163 -1.73 -11.72 -2.48
N VAL A 164 -1.12 -10.95 -1.57
CA VAL A 164 -0.53 -9.64 -1.87
C VAL A 164 0.92 -9.62 -1.39
N THR A 165 1.85 -9.15 -2.21
CA THR A 165 3.25 -9.01 -1.81
C THR A 165 3.40 -7.90 -0.78
N ARG A 166 3.53 -8.29 0.49
CA ARG A 166 3.62 -7.38 1.64
C ARG A 166 4.90 -7.58 2.46
N LEU A 167 5.53 -8.74 2.37
CA LEU A 167 6.76 -9.08 3.10
C LEU A 167 7.93 -9.13 2.13
N TYR A 168 9.02 -8.39 2.41
CA TYR A 168 10.18 -8.36 1.54
C TYR A 168 11.48 -8.04 2.29
N ARG A 169 12.63 -8.44 1.72
CA ARG A 169 13.94 -8.17 2.29
C ARG A 169 14.28 -6.68 2.24
N ASN A 170 14.76 -6.16 3.35
CA ASN A 170 15.24 -4.78 3.46
C ASN A 170 16.70 -4.69 2.99
N ILE A 171 16.88 -4.70 1.69
CA ILE A 171 18.20 -4.63 1.06
C ILE A 171 18.28 -3.46 0.07
N PRO A 172 19.48 -2.96 -0.24
CA PRO A 172 19.65 -1.87 -1.20
C PRO A 172 19.02 -2.16 -2.56
N ASN A 173 18.50 -1.11 -3.19
CA ASN A 173 17.84 -1.15 -4.50
C ASN A 173 16.50 -1.88 -4.56
N VAL A 174 15.93 -2.30 -3.43
CA VAL A 174 14.54 -2.73 -3.36
C VAL A 174 13.66 -1.53 -3.06
N PHE A 175 12.67 -1.30 -3.91
CA PHE A 175 11.73 -0.18 -3.78
C PHE A 175 10.41 -0.48 -4.48
N TYR A 176 9.36 0.17 -4.02
CA TYR A 176 8.06 0.14 -4.66
C TYR A 176 8.06 0.96 -5.95
N SER A 177 7.45 0.42 -6.98
CA SER A 177 7.13 1.09 -8.24
C SER A 177 5.62 1.23 -8.38
N CYS A 178 5.17 2.16 -9.21
CA CYS A 178 3.77 2.50 -9.51
C CYS A 178 3.08 3.27 -8.37
N ALA A 179 2.50 4.42 -8.71
CA ALA A 179 1.85 5.29 -7.72
C ALA A 179 0.62 4.63 -7.07
N ILE A 180 0.00 3.69 -7.77
CA ILE A 180 -1.09 2.84 -7.30
C ILE A 180 -0.88 1.42 -7.82
N HIS A 181 -1.44 0.42 -7.11
CA HIS A 181 -1.06 -0.99 -7.27
C HIS A 181 0.46 -1.16 -7.18
N GLU A 182 1.01 -0.47 -6.20
CA GLU A 182 2.44 -0.42 -5.97
C GLU A 182 3.00 -1.81 -5.65
N THR A 183 4.19 -2.09 -6.17
CA THR A 183 4.83 -3.39 -5.98
C THR A 183 6.35 -3.26 -5.93
N VAL A 184 6.99 -4.09 -5.12
CA VAL A 184 8.45 -4.24 -5.07
C VAL A 184 8.97 -5.24 -6.12
N MET A 185 8.08 -5.94 -6.81
CA MET A 185 8.45 -7.06 -7.69
C MET A 185 9.35 -6.66 -8.84
N PHE A 186 9.23 -5.43 -9.37
CA PHE A 186 10.10 -4.97 -10.44
C PHE A 186 11.56 -4.86 -9.98
N SER A 187 11.77 -4.20 -8.84
CA SER A 187 13.12 -4.07 -8.26
C SER A 187 13.69 -5.40 -7.78
N MET A 188 12.84 -6.32 -7.27
CA MET A 188 13.24 -7.68 -6.91
C MET A 188 13.70 -8.49 -8.13
N ASN A 189 12.95 -8.44 -9.22
CA ASN A 189 13.31 -9.11 -10.47
C ASN A 189 14.61 -8.57 -11.06
N ASP A 190 14.84 -7.25 -11.01
CA ASP A 190 16.09 -6.61 -11.46
C ASP A 190 17.29 -7.09 -10.65
N LEU A 191 17.10 -7.50 -9.40
CA LEU A 191 18.12 -8.10 -8.54
C LEU A 191 18.23 -9.63 -8.68
N GLY A 192 17.40 -10.26 -9.52
CA GLY A 192 17.37 -11.71 -9.71
C GLY A 192 16.81 -12.47 -8.49
N LEU A 193 16.01 -11.81 -7.64
CA LEU A 193 15.41 -12.42 -6.46
C LEU A 193 14.03 -12.97 -6.76
N GLY A 194 13.76 -14.16 -6.21
CA GLY A 194 12.47 -14.82 -6.34
C GLY A 194 11.41 -14.27 -5.41
N HIS A 195 10.18 -14.68 -5.69
CA HIS A 195 8.99 -14.42 -4.88
C HIS A 195 8.25 -15.73 -4.63
N GLU A 196 7.74 -15.92 -3.43
CA GLU A 196 6.94 -17.07 -3.03
C GLU A 196 5.67 -16.66 -2.30
N GLU A 197 4.69 -17.54 -2.24
CA GLU A 197 3.54 -17.42 -1.36
C GLU A 197 3.91 -17.87 0.05
N SER A 198 3.27 -17.27 1.05
CA SER A 198 3.43 -17.67 2.45
C SER A 198 2.10 -18.06 3.08
N GLU A 199 2.18 -18.69 4.25
CA GLU A 199 1.01 -19.00 5.08
C GLU A 199 0.61 -17.82 6.00
N ILE A 200 1.34 -16.71 5.96
CA ILE A 200 1.04 -15.52 6.76
C ILE A 200 -0.31 -14.97 6.33
N SER A 201 -1.16 -14.71 7.31
CA SER A 201 -2.52 -14.20 7.12
C SER A 201 -2.70 -12.87 7.82
N VAL A 202 -3.33 -11.93 7.13
CA VAL A 202 -3.69 -10.60 7.63
C VAL A 202 -5.17 -10.39 7.37
N PHE A 203 -5.89 -9.85 8.34
CA PHE A 203 -7.31 -9.53 8.20
C PHE A 203 -7.46 -8.05 7.88
N HIS A 204 -8.18 -7.77 6.82
CA HIS A 204 -8.52 -6.44 6.39
C HIS A 204 -9.92 -6.09 6.90
N ASN A 205 -9.99 -5.16 7.85
CA ASN A 205 -11.22 -4.66 8.45
C ASN A 205 -11.94 -3.65 7.54
N GLY A 206 -11.56 -3.60 6.27
CA GLY A 206 -12.21 -2.75 5.28
C GLY A 206 -13.70 -3.03 5.27
N TYR A 207 -14.51 -2.02 5.55
CA TYR A 207 -15.95 -2.12 5.56
C TYR A 207 -16.46 -2.66 4.25
N ALA A 208 -17.60 -3.36 4.34
CA ALA A 208 -18.54 -3.43 3.24
C ALA A 208 -18.89 -1.97 2.86
N ALA A 209 -18.02 -1.34 2.09
CA ALA A 209 -18.17 0.04 1.70
C ALA A 209 -19.50 0.16 0.95
N ASN A 210 -20.26 1.21 1.26
CA ASN A 210 -21.37 1.62 0.44
C ASN A 210 -20.91 1.69 -1.02
N GLN A 211 -21.73 1.28 -1.96
CA GLN A 211 -21.42 1.24 -3.40
C GLN A 211 -20.91 2.59 -3.93
N ASP A 212 -21.46 3.71 -3.43
CA ASP A 212 -21.00 5.05 -3.83
C ASP A 212 -19.55 5.31 -3.41
N VAL A 213 -19.15 4.83 -2.24
CA VAL A 213 -17.77 4.91 -1.75
C VAL A 213 -16.85 4.05 -2.62
N LEU A 214 -17.29 2.85 -3.03
CA LEU A 214 -16.53 1.98 -3.93
C LEU A 214 -16.36 2.62 -5.31
N ILE A 215 -17.42 3.18 -5.87
CA ILE A 215 -17.39 3.90 -7.14
C ILE A 215 -16.38 5.06 -7.08
N SER A 216 -16.49 5.93 -6.07
CA SER A 216 -15.57 7.06 -5.89
C SER A 216 -14.11 6.62 -5.71
N LYS A 217 -13.88 5.50 -5.02
CA LYS A 217 -12.54 4.91 -4.87
C LYS A 217 -11.99 4.41 -6.21
N LEU A 218 -12.82 3.76 -7.03
CA LEU A 218 -12.42 3.26 -8.35
C LEU A 218 -12.17 4.41 -9.34
N GLU A 219 -12.98 5.47 -9.30
CA GLU A 219 -12.77 6.67 -10.11
C GLU A 219 -11.43 7.34 -9.81
N ARG A 220 -11.13 7.54 -8.53
CA ARG A 220 -9.81 8.03 -8.10
C ARG A 220 -8.68 7.11 -8.56
N ASN A 221 -8.85 5.80 -8.43
CA ASN A 221 -7.86 4.82 -8.84
C ASN A 221 -7.64 4.85 -10.35
N LEU A 222 -8.72 4.98 -11.12
CA LEU A 222 -8.67 5.09 -12.57
C LEU A 222 -7.88 6.33 -13.02
N GLU A 223 -8.08 7.47 -12.37
CA GLU A 223 -7.32 8.70 -12.65
C GLU A 223 -5.82 8.50 -12.37
N MET A 224 -5.47 7.90 -11.23
CA MET A 224 -4.08 7.61 -10.87
C MET A 224 -3.43 6.64 -11.87
N LEU A 225 -4.13 5.55 -12.23
CA LEU A 225 -3.67 4.57 -13.22
C LEU A 225 -3.45 5.21 -14.60
N GLY A 226 -4.36 6.05 -15.03
CA GLY A 226 -4.25 6.78 -16.32
C GLY A 226 -3.01 7.66 -16.37
N ARG A 227 -2.73 8.40 -15.30
CA ARG A 227 -1.51 9.22 -15.15
C ARG A 227 -0.25 8.36 -15.17
N GLU A 228 -0.22 7.27 -14.42
CA GLU A 228 0.91 6.36 -14.39
C GLU A 228 1.14 5.69 -15.75
N TYR A 229 0.10 5.18 -16.39
CA TYR A 229 0.19 4.59 -17.72
C TYR A 229 0.80 5.54 -18.76
N ALA A 230 0.41 6.82 -18.72
CA ALA A 230 0.93 7.85 -19.62
C ALA A 230 2.42 8.17 -19.37
N ARG A 231 2.93 7.98 -18.13
CA ARG A 231 4.34 8.25 -17.76
C ARG A 231 5.31 7.20 -18.30
N TYR A 232 4.87 5.95 -18.39
CA TYR A 232 5.72 4.86 -18.86
C TYR A 232 5.65 4.73 -20.38
N LYS A 233 6.79 4.85 -21.04
CA LYS A 233 6.95 4.44 -22.44
C LYS A 233 7.11 2.91 -22.46
N HIS A 234 7.18 2.23 -23.51
CA HIS A 234 7.23 0.79 -23.68
C HIS A 234 8.07 0.04 -22.61
N SER A 235 7.41 -0.62 -21.63
CA SER A 235 8.06 -1.38 -20.58
C SER A 235 7.07 -2.39 -20.00
N HIS A 236 7.59 -3.43 -19.34
CA HIS A 236 6.78 -4.39 -18.59
C HIS A 236 5.94 -3.72 -17.47
N ILE A 237 6.38 -2.57 -16.93
CA ILE A 237 5.61 -1.76 -15.98
C ILE A 237 4.36 -1.19 -16.67
N LYS A 238 4.49 -0.75 -17.93
CA LYS A 238 3.34 -0.24 -18.70
C LYS A 238 2.30 -1.32 -18.95
N GLU A 239 2.72 -2.54 -19.28
CA GLU A 239 1.81 -3.66 -19.44
C GLU A 239 1.13 -4.04 -18.12
N TYR A 240 1.86 -4.03 -17.01
CA TYR A 240 1.28 -4.19 -15.69
C TYR A 240 0.21 -3.13 -15.39
N MET A 241 0.50 -1.86 -15.61
CA MET A 241 -0.47 -0.76 -15.44
C MET A 241 -1.70 -0.92 -16.32
N LYS A 242 -1.51 -1.37 -17.57
CA LYS A 242 -2.59 -1.64 -18.52
C LYS A 242 -3.58 -2.68 -17.99
N VAL A 243 -3.08 -3.78 -17.41
CA VAL A 243 -3.93 -4.82 -16.82
C VAL A 243 -4.77 -4.25 -15.68
N HIS A 244 -4.18 -3.47 -14.78
CA HIS A 244 -4.90 -2.84 -13.67
C HIS A 244 -5.92 -1.80 -14.15
N LEU A 245 -5.57 -1.05 -15.18
CA LEU A 245 -6.46 -0.06 -15.78
C LEU A 245 -7.72 -0.73 -16.36
N PHE A 246 -7.57 -1.82 -17.11
CA PHE A 246 -8.70 -2.58 -17.64
C PHE A 246 -9.56 -3.18 -16.52
N ARG A 247 -8.96 -3.76 -15.48
CA ARG A 247 -9.70 -4.30 -14.34
C ARG A 247 -10.51 -3.22 -13.63
N THR A 248 -9.91 -2.05 -13.39
CA THR A 248 -10.58 -0.93 -12.72
C THR A 248 -11.74 -0.40 -13.55
N VAL A 249 -11.56 -0.25 -14.87
CA VAL A 249 -12.64 0.18 -15.79
C VAL A 249 -13.79 -0.82 -15.77
N PHE A 250 -13.48 -2.12 -15.88
CA PHE A 250 -14.50 -3.17 -15.88
C PHE A 250 -15.30 -3.21 -14.58
N GLU A 251 -14.61 -3.11 -13.43
CA GLU A 251 -15.27 -3.13 -12.11
C GLU A 251 -16.12 -1.88 -11.88
N LEU A 252 -15.62 -0.72 -12.29
CA LEU A 252 -16.37 0.53 -12.22
C LEU A 252 -17.65 0.46 -13.04
N GLN A 253 -17.57 -0.04 -14.28
CA GLN A 253 -18.72 -0.22 -15.15
C GLN A 253 -19.75 -1.16 -14.51
N ARG A 254 -19.30 -2.31 -14.01
CA ARG A 254 -20.18 -3.28 -13.34
C ARG A 254 -20.94 -2.65 -12.16
N LEU A 255 -20.26 -1.88 -11.31
CA LEU A 255 -20.91 -1.24 -10.16
C LEU A 255 -21.86 -0.12 -10.57
N GLN A 256 -21.55 0.60 -11.63
CA GLN A 256 -22.45 1.64 -12.17
C GLN A 256 -23.72 1.01 -12.77
N ASP A 257 -23.59 -0.05 -13.56
CA ASP A 257 -24.72 -0.79 -14.13
C ASP A 257 -25.62 -1.37 -13.03
N GLU A 258 -25.03 -1.94 -11.97
CA GLU A 258 -25.79 -2.46 -10.81
C GLU A 258 -26.53 -1.34 -10.05
N LYS A 259 -25.95 -0.15 -9.97
CA LYS A 259 -26.58 1.02 -9.35
C LYS A 259 -27.76 1.49 -10.15
N GLU A 260 -27.58 1.66 -11.47
CA GLU A 260 -28.66 2.04 -12.39
C GLU A 260 -29.83 1.05 -12.36
N HIS A 261 -29.51 -0.25 -12.38
CA HIS A 261 -30.55 -1.28 -12.32
C HIS A 261 -31.38 -1.21 -11.02
N ARG A 262 -30.75 -0.86 -9.91
CA ARG A 262 -31.44 -0.65 -8.62
C ARG A 262 -32.29 0.62 -8.63
N GLU A 263 -31.78 1.72 -9.20
CA GLU A 263 -32.49 2.99 -9.28
C GLU A 263 -33.69 2.91 -10.24
N THR A 264 -33.55 2.24 -11.40
CA THR A 264 -34.65 2.01 -12.34
C THR A 264 -35.74 1.10 -11.76
N THR A 265 -35.38 0.10 -10.97
CA THR A 265 -36.34 -0.74 -10.24
C THR A 265 -36.98 -0.03 -9.05
N SER A 266 -36.36 1.06 -8.54
CA SER A 266 -36.87 1.90 -7.45
C SER A 266 -37.59 3.20 -7.92
N GLY A 267 -37.64 3.48 -9.21
CA GLY A 267 -38.42 4.58 -9.78
C GLY A 267 -37.72 5.94 -9.88
N HIS A 268 -36.40 5.99 -9.93
CA HIS A 268 -35.63 7.23 -10.16
C HIS A 268 -34.78 7.12 -11.44
N ASP A 269 -35.04 8.00 -12.41
CA ASP A 269 -34.30 8.14 -13.67
C ASP A 269 -33.18 9.18 -13.57
N GLY A 270 -31.99 8.86 -14.10
CA GLY A 270 -31.11 9.78 -14.83
C GLY A 270 -29.85 10.31 -14.19
N ALA A 271 -28.71 9.57 -14.29
CA ALA A 271 -27.37 10.16 -14.16
C ALA A 271 -26.23 9.51 -15.01
N SER A 272 -26.50 8.50 -15.83
CA SER A 272 -25.47 7.53 -16.26
C SER A 272 -24.81 7.75 -17.63
N ARG A 273 -25.30 8.63 -18.47
CA ARG A 273 -24.76 8.80 -19.84
C ARG A 273 -23.39 9.48 -19.91
N GLU A 274 -23.11 10.42 -19.01
CA GLU A 274 -21.83 11.17 -19.02
C GLU A 274 -20.63 10.33 -18.56
N ALA A 275 -20.84 9.44 -17.57
CA ALA A 275 -19.80 8.53 -17.08
C ALA A 275 -19.40 7.49 -18.14
N LEU A 276 -20.37 6.92 -18.86
CA LEU A 276 -20.15 5.99 -19.97
C LEU A 276 -19.35 6.62 -21.11
N ASP A 277 -19.65 7.88 -21.43
CA ASP A 277 -18.97 8.64 -22.49
C ASP A 277 -17.52 8.99 -22.08
N TYR A 278 -17.28 9.25 -20.80
CA TYR A 278 -15.92 9.43 -20.25
C TYR A 278 -15.10 8.13 -20.33
N LEU A 279 -15.67 7.00 -19.90
CA LEU A 279 -15.00 5.70 -19.92
C LEU A 279 -14.69 5.24 -21.35
N SER A 280 -15.61 5.46 -22.29
CA SER A 280 -15.40 5.17 -23.71
C SER A 280 -14.26 5.99 -24.30
N ARG A 281 -14.12 7.25 -23.90
CA ARG A 281 -13.00 8.13 -24.31
C ARG A 281 -11.67 7.69 -23.70
N VAL A 282 -11.66 7.26 -22.45
CA VAL A 282 -10.45 6.71 -21.79
C VAL A 282 -10.03 5.40 -22.45
N ALA A 283 -10.97 4.48 -22.67
CA ALA A 283 -10.71 3.21 -23.35
C ALA A 283 -10.20 3.41 -24.79
N ALA A 284 -10.77 4.34 -25.54
CA ALA A 284 -10.31 4.68 -26.89
C ALA A 284 -8.89 5.29 -26.92
N ARG A 285 -8.54 6.10 -25.91
CA ARG A 285 -7.17 6.63 -25.76
C ARG A 285 -6.13 5.58 -25.36
N ILE A 286 -6.55 4.51 -24.70
CA ILE A 286 -5.68 3.40 -24.29
C ILE A 286 -5.46 2.43 -25.45
N ALA A 287 -6.47 2.30 -26.36
CA ALA A 287 -6.40 1.42 -27.53
C ALA A 287 -5.61 2.03 -28.70
N ALA A 288 -5.43 3.36 -28.72
CA ALA A 288 -4.64 4.09 -29.71
C ALA A 288 -3.17 4.24 -29.26
#